data_3121907f88c953c08759d91c8b1e6877
#
_entry.id   3121907f88c953c08759d91c8b1e6877
#
_cell.length_a   1.000
_cell.length_b   1.000
_cell.length_c   1.000
_cell.angle_alpha   90.00
_cell.angle_beta   90.00
_cell.angle_gamma   90.00
#
_symmetry.space_group_name_H-M   'P 1'
#
loop_
_entity.id
_entity.type
_entity.pdbx_description
1 polymer ?
#
loop_
_entity_poly.entity_id
_entity_poly.type
_entity_poly.pdbx_seq_one_letter_code
_entity_poly.pdbx_strand_id
1 'polypeptide(L)'
;MEHFLLNTPSAVSNTVNKEGIQIGVLAFQGDVAEHIEAVKNSAVKLRKNVDVVSVREKKDLAGLNGLIIPGGESTTLYKLCKREGIFEEIKKVRNIFGTCAGAILLSKNASNRTKDQETLQLMDIEVARNAYGRQNDSFETQISTTVGAV
;
A
#
# COMPACT_ATOMS: atom_id res chain seq x y z
N MET A 1 38.41 28.58 -40.03
CA MET A 1 37.57 28.82 -38.86
C MET A 1 36.45 27.77 -38.87
N GLU A 2 36.68 26.69 -38.18
CA GLU A 2 35.71 25.59 -38.11
C GLU A 2 34.83 25.80 -36.88
N HIS A 3 33.53 25.88 -37.12
CA HIS A 3 32.52 25.94 -36.04
C HIS A 3 32.24 24.52 -35.56
N PHE A 4 32.66 24.24 -34.34
CA PHE A 4 32.27 23.02 -33.58
C PHE A 4 30.84 23.19 -33.05
N LEU A 5 29.88 22.49 -33.64
CA LEU A 5 28.53 22.33 -33.08
C LEU A 5 28.56 21.25 -32.01
N LEU A 6 28.44 21.66 -30.76
CA LEU A 6 28.22 20.75 -29.63
C LEU A 6 26.80 20.16 -29.72
N ASN A 7 26.74 18.89 -30.10
CA ASN A 7 25.54 18.09 -30.00
C ASN A 7 25.25 17.80 -28.51
N THR A 8 24.28 18.48 -27.96
CA THR A 8 23.70 18.09 -26.68
C THR A 8 22.89 16.81 -26.88
N PRO A 9 23.11 15.74 -26.08
CA PRO A 9 22.26 14.58 -26.19
C PRO A 9 20.86 14.94 -25.68
N SER A 10 19.88 14.80 -26.55
CA SER A 10 18.47 14.88 -26.25
C SER A 10 18.14 13.90 -25.10
N ALA A 11 17.42 14.41 -24.12
CA ALA A 11 16.88 13.60 -23.03
C ALA A 11 16.09 12.42 -23.63
N VAL A 12 16.67 11.24 -23.49
CA VAL A 12 15.96 9.98 -23.78
C VAL A 12 14.88 9.87 -22.74
N SER A 13 13.63 10.07 -23.15
CA SER A 13 12.48 9.71 -22.36
C SER A 13 12.52 8.20 -22.18
N ASN A 14 12.96 7.75 -21.01
CA ASN A 14 12.86 6.35 -20.59
C ASN A 14 11.37 5.99 -20.39
N THR A 15 10.66 5.78 -21.50
CA THR A 15 9.46 4.94 -21.49
C THR A 15 9.95 3.51 -21.39
N VAL A 16 10.28 3.08 -20.16
CA VAL A 16 10.49 1.67 -19.85
C VAL A 16 9.14 0.99 -20.06
N ASN A 17 8.97 0.26 -21.15
CA ASN A 17 7.95 -0.77 -21.27
C ASN A 17 8.25 -1.81 -20.17
N LYS A 18 7.69 -1.63 -19.00
CA LYS A 18 7.82 -2.58 -17.90
C LYS A 18 6.87 -3.75 -18.18
N GLU A 19 7.35 -4.74 -18.90
CA GLU A 19 6.73 -6.07 -18.96
C GLU A 19 6.85 -6.77 -17.59
N GLY A 20 6.26 -6.23 -16.55
CA GLY A 20 6.34 -6.78 -15.19
C GLY A 20 5.19 -6.27 -14.33
N ILE A 21 4.86 -7.04 -13.31
CA ILE A 21 3.88 -6.67 -12.30
C ILE A 21 4.52 -5.65 -11.35
N GLN A 22 3.90 -4.50 -11.16
CA GLN A 22 4.34 -3.50 -10.21
C GLN A 22 3.46 -3.52 -8.96
N ILE A 23 4.05 -3.85 -7.82
CA ILE A 23 3.36 -3.83 -6.52
C ILE A 23 3.92 -2.70 -5.67
N GLY A 24 3.07 -1.77 -5.30
CA GLY A 24 3.39 -0.73 -4.34
C GLY A 24 3.24 -1.23 -2.90
N VAL A 25 4.12 -0.77 -2.01
CA VAL A 25 3.93 -0.90 -0.56
C VAL A 25 3.93 0.51 0.01
N LEU A 26 2.83 0.90 0.66
CA LEU A 26 2.71 2.23 1.26
C LEU A 26 3.72 2.37 2.40
N ALA A 27 4.71 3.26 2.24
CA ALA A 27 5.94 3.26 3.03
C ALA A 27 6.01 4.46 3.98
N PHE A 28 4.95 4.71 4.75
CA PHE A 28 4.92 5.75 5.76
C PHE A 28 5.30 5.26 7.14
N GLN A 29 4.84 4.07 7.52
CA GLN A 29 5.06 3.47 8.84
C GLN A 29 4.66 2.00 8.85
N GLY A 30 4.99 1.28 9.94
CA GLY A 30 4.59 -0.10 10.18
C GLY A 30 5.46 -1.12 9.43
N ASP A 31 4.88 -2.26 9.12
CA ASP A 31 5.56 -3.48 8.64
C ASP A 31 5.93 -3.39 7.13
N VAL A 32 6.53 -2.28 6.72
CA VAL A 32 6.87 -2.00 5.31
C VAL A 32 7.89 -2.98 4.76
N ALA A 33 8.96 -3.22 5.53
CA ALA A 33 10.05 -4.09 5.12
C ALA A 33 9.57 -5.54 4.96
N GLU A 34 8.77 -6.01 5.89
CA GLU A 34 8.18 -7.35 5.92
C GLU A 34 7.29 -7.58 4.71
N HIS A 35 6.47 -6.61 4.34
CA HIS A 35 5.62 -6.71 3.15
C HIS A 35 6.45 -6.69 1.85
N ILE A 36 7.50 -5.85 1.77
CA ILE A 36 8.40 -5.84 0.61
C ILE A 36 9.06 -7.20 0.44
N GLU A 37 9.57 -7.78 1.53
CA GLU A 37 10.21 -9.09 1.51
C GLU A 37 9.21 -10.19 1.12
N ALA A 38 8.00 -10.18 1.69
CA ALA A 38 6.95 -11.14 1.37
C ALA A 38 6.58 -11.13 -0.11
N VAL A 39 6.47 -9.94 -0.73
CA VAL A 39 6.19 -9.81 -2.17
C VAL A 39 7.34 -10.38 -2.99
N LYS A 40 8.61 -10.04 -2.66
CA LYS A 40 9.78 -10.56 -3.37
C LYS A 40 9.87 -12.09 -3.28
N ASN A 41 9.68 -12.64 -2.09
CA ASN A 41 9.69 -14.10 -1.87
C ASN A 41 8.57 -14.80 -2.63
N SER A 42 7.38 -14.20 -2.67
CA SER A 42 6.25 -14.71 -3.44
C SER A 42 6.51 -14.66 -4.95
N ALA A 43 7.12 -13.59 -5.43
CA ALA A 43 7.51 -13.45 -6.84
C ALA A 43 8.46 -14.56 -7.29
N VAL A 44 9.47 -14.86 -6.45
CA VAL A 44 10.42 -15.97 -6.71
C VAL A 44 9.68 -17.30 -6.75
N LYS A 45 8.85 -17.59 -5.73
CA LYS A 45 8.09 -18.84 -5.66
C LYS A 45 7.16 -19.05 -6.86
N LEU A 46 6.52 -17.98 -7.31
CA LEU A 46 5.58 -17.99 -8.43
C LEU A 46 6.26 -17.82 -9.80
N ARG A 47 7.58 -17.64 -9.84
CA ARG A 47 8.36 -17.37 -11.06
C ARG A 47 7.78 -16.18 -11.86
N LYS A 48 7.38 -15.13 -11.16
CA LYS A 48 6.84 -13.89 -11.75
C LYS A 48 7.85 -12.78 -11.69
N ASN A 49 7.91 -11.97 -12.75
CA ASN A 49 8.67 -10.73 -12.73
C ASN A 49 7.84 -9.66 -12.00
N VAL A 50 8.25 -9.30 -10.79
CA VAL A 50 7.57 -8.34 -9.93
C VAL A 50 8.55 -7.28 -9.47
N ASP A 51 8.23 -6.03 -9.77
CA ASP A 51 8.91 -4.87 -9.19
C ASP A 51 8.15 -4.39 -7.96
N VAL A 52 8.87 -4.13 -6.86
CA VAL A 52 8.28 -3.60 -5.63
C VAL A 52 8.65 -2.13 -5.49
N VAL A 53 7.63 -1.30 -5.38
CA VAL A 53 7.75 0.17 -5.27
C VAL A 53 7.39 0.60 -3.85
N SER A 54 8.29 1.30 -3.17
CA SER A 54 7.98 1.97 -1.90
C SER A 54 7.20 3.26 -2.20
N VAL A 55 5.90 3.26 -1.87
CA VAL A 55 5.01 4.39 -2.14
C VAL A 55 5.10 5.41 -1.00
N ARG A 56 5.58 6.61 -1.31
CA ARG A 56 5.67 7.74 -0.38
C ARG A 56 5.06 9.02 -0.91
N GLU A 57 4.88 9.11 -2.21
CA GLU A 57 4.35 10.28 -2.89
C GLU A 57 3.27 9.84 -3.88
N LYS A 58 2.39 10.78 -4.24
CA LYS A 58 1.32 10.55 -5.22
C LYS A 58 1.81 9.96 -6.54
N LYS A 59 2.96 10.41 -7.03
CA LYS A 59 3.55 9.92 -8.27
C LYS A 59 3.89 8.42 -8.26
N ASP A 60 4.19 7.87 -7.07
CA ASP A 60 4.58 6.47 -6.89
C ASP A 60 3.40 5.50 -7.08
N LEU A 61 2.17 6.01 -7.06
CA LEU A 61 0.95 5.22 -7.33
C LEU A 61 0.73 4.97 -8.83
N ALA A 62 1.41 5.72 -9.69
CA ALA A 62 1.19 5.62 -11.13
C ALA A 62 1.70 4.28 -11.68
N GLY A 63 0.83 3.58 -12.43
CA GLY A 63 1.18 2.33 -13.10
C GLY A 63 1.24 1.10 -12.20
N LEU A 64 0.85 1.20 -10.94
CA LEU A 64 0.79 0.04 -10.05
C LEU A 64 -0.30 -0.94 -10.47
N ASN A 65 0.03 -2.23 -10.46
CA ASN A 65 -0.93 -3.32 -10.60
C ASN A 65 -1.61 -3.67 -9.28
N GLY A 66 -0.97 -3.34 -8.17
CA GLY A 66 -1.51 -3.51 -6.82
C GLY A 66 -0.80 -2.67 -5.79
N LEU A 67 -1.49 -2.39 -4.68
CA LEU A 67 -0.97 -1.64 -3.55
C LEU A 67 -1.19 -2.44 -2.26
N ILE A 68 -0.16 -2.54 -1.45
CA ILE A 68 -0.23 -3.05 -0.09
C ILE A 68 -0.19 -1.88 0.88
N ILE A 69 -1.14 -1.84 1.81
CA ILE A 69 -1.20 -0.90 2.92
C ILE A 69 -0.84 -1.65 4.20
N PRO A 70 0.38 -1.44 4.74
CA PRO A 70 0.87 -2.16 5.91
C PRO A 70 0.10 -1.86 7.21
N GLY A 71 0.37 -2.67 8.20
CA GLY A 71 -0.01 -2.45 9.59
C GLY A 71 0.63 -1.21 10.20
N GLY A 72 0.36 -0.99 11.48
CA GLY A 72 0.83 0.17 12.24
C GLY A 72 -0.31 0.88 12.96
N GLU A 73 -0.16 2.19 13.21
CA GLU A 73 -1.20 2.99 13.87
C GLU A 73 -2.08 3.70 12.83
N SER A 74 -3.38 3.37 12.82
CA SER A 74 -4.29 3.76 11.74
C SER A 74 -4.57 5.27 11.67
N THR A 75 -4.56 5.98 12.79
CA THR A 75 -4.77 7.44 12.80
C THR A 75 -3.56 8.17 12.22
N THR A 76 -2.35 7.73 12.56
CA THR A 76 -1.12 8.25 12.00
C THR A 76 -1.05 7.98 10.50
N LEU A 77 -1.37 6.74 10.09
CA LEU A 77 -1.41 6.36 8.68
C LEU A 77 -2.36 7.26 7.88
N TYR A 78 -3.58 7.46 8.39
CA TYR A 78 -4.55 8.36 7.78
C TYR A 78 -4.01 9.78 7.62
N LYS A 79 -3.45 10.36 8.71
CA LYS A 79 -2.90 11.72 8.69
C LYS A 79 -1.76 11.87 7.68
N LEU A 80 -0.88 10.87 7.59
CA LEU A 80 0.22 10.86 6.62
C LEU A 80 -0.32 10.80 5.19
N CYS A 81 -1.29 9.91 4.91
CA CYS A 81 -1.93 9.84 3.59
C CYS A 81 -2.60 11.16 3.18
N LYS A 82 -3.26 11.85 4.11
CA LYS A 82 -3.87 13.17 3.84
C LYS A 82 -2.81 14.23 3.59
N ARG A 83 -1.76 14.28 4.42
CA ARG A 83 -0.67 15.26 4.29
C ARG A 83 0.04 15.17 2.94
N GLU A 84 0.32 13.95 2.49
CA GLU A 84 1.01 13.70 1.22
C GLU A 84 0.05 13.70 0.02
N GLY A 85 -1.23 13.98 0.22
CA GLY A 85 -2.24 14.01 -0.86
C GLY A 85 -2.50 12.65 -1.52
N ILE A 86 -2.14 11.54 -0.85
CA ILE A 86 -2.27 10.18 -1.37
C ILE A 86 -3.65 9.59 -1.09
N PHE A 87 -4.35 10.04 -0.05
CA PHE A 87 -5.55 9.39 0.47
C PHE A 87 -6.60 9.10 -0.60
N GLU A 88 -6.98 10.08 -1.39
CA GLU A 88 -7.95 9.90 -2.47
C GLU A 88 -7.35 9.18 -3.70
N GLU A 89 -6.05 9.32 -3.91
CA GLU A 89 -5.37 8.69 -5.04
C GLU A 89 -5.28 7.18 -4.91
N ILE A 90 -5.21 6.67 -3.67
CA ILE A 90 -5.24 5.22 -3.38
C ILE A 90 -6.49 4.57 -4.02
N LYS A 91 -7.64 5.23 -4.02
CA LYS A 91 -8.89 4.72 -4.59
C LYS A 91 -8.81 4.40 -6.09
N LYS A 92 -7.82 4.94 -6.78
CA LYS A 92 -7.60 4.70 -8.21
C LYS A 92 -6.82 3.43 -8.51
N VAL A 93 -6.16 2.86 -7.51
CA VAL A 93 -5.43 1.59 -7.66
C VAL A 93 -6.44 0.44 -7.66
N ARG A 94 -6.36 -0.43 -8.67
CA ARG A 94 -7.37 -1.47 -8.89
C ARG A 94 -7.35 -2.56 -7.82
N ASN A 95 -6.17 -3.02 -7.44
CA ASN A 95 -6.01 -4.13 -6.51
C ASN A 95 -5.33 -3.60 -5.25
N ILE A 96 -6.00 -3.71 -4.11
CA ILE A 96 -5.46 -3.19 -2.85
C ILE A 96 -5.59 -4.27 -1.78
N PHE A 97 -4.53 -4.42 -0.99
CA PHE A 97 -4.49 -5.31 0.15
C PHE A 97 -4.08 -4.52 1.40
N GLY A 98 -4.78 -4.68 2.49
CA GLY A 98 -4.47 -4.00 3.76
C GLY A 98 -4.36 -4.97 4.91
N THR A 99 -3.34 -4.79 5.76
CA THR A 99 -3.18 -5.53 7.00
C THR A 99 -3.37 -4.61 8.21
N CYS A 100 -4.00 -5.05 9.27
CA CYS A 100 -4.19 -4.31 10.53
C CYS A 100 -4.68 -2.86 10.27
N ALA A 101 -3.83 -1.85 10.48
CA ALA A 101 -4.16 -0.43 10.20
C ALA A 101 -4.57 -0.19 8.75
N GLY A 102 -3.97 -0.91 7.80
CA GLY A 102 -4.34 -0.87 6.39
C GLY A 102 -5.76 -1.38 6.15
N ALA A 103 -6.16 -2.47 6.79
CA ALA A 103 -7.54 -2.99 6.72
C ALA A 103 -8.55 -2.00 7.33
N ILE A 104 -8.19 -1.34 8.44
CA ILE A 104 -9.00 -0.28 9.04
C ILE A 104 -9.19 0.88 8.05
N LEU A 105 -8.12 1.28 7.37
CA LEU A 105 -8.17 2.37 6.40
C LEU A 105 -9.06 2.03 5.20
N LEU A 106 -9.06 0.76 4.75
CA LEU A 106 -9.85 0.27 3.62
C LEU A 106 -11.33 0.06 3.96
N SER A 107 -11.68 -0.13 5.24
CA SER A 107 -13.03 -0.48 5.68
C SER A 107 -14.07 0.57 5.30
N LYS A 108 -15.33 0.13 5.19
CA LYS A 108 -16.49 1.03 5.03
C LYS A 108 -16.69 1.89 6.27
N ASN A 109 -16.51 1.30 7.44
CA ASN A 109 -16.62 1.99 8.71
C ASN A 109 -15.64 1.43 9.74
N ALA A 110 -15.19 2.30 10.65
CA ALA A 110 -14.37 1.90 11.77
C ALA A 110 -14.88 2.56 13.05
N SER A 111 -15.33 1.77 14.02
CA SER A 111 -15.71 2.27 15.34
C SER A 111 -14.47 2.59 16.20
N ASN A 112 -14.66 3.37 17.25
CA ASN A 112 -13.59 3.79 18.16
C ASN A 112 -12.43 4.55 17.46
N ARG A 113 -12.70 5.17 16.31
CA ARG A 113 -11.76 6.04 15.61
C ARG A 113 -11.78 7.46 16.18
N THR A 114 -10.73 8.24 15.93
CA THR A 114 -10.74 9.68 16.22
C THR A 114 -11.78 10.39 15.34
N LYS A 115 -12.36 11.50 15.83
CA LYS A 115 -13.41 12.25 15.11
C LYS A 115 -13.03 12.58 13.66
N ASP A 116 -11.77 12.90 13.44
CA ASP A 116 -11.27 13.39 12.15
C ASP A 116 -10.70 12.28 11.24
N GLN A 117 -10.70 11.02 11.72
CA GLN A 117 -10.19 9.92 10.93
C GLN A 117 -11.27 9.40 9.96
N GLU A 118 -10.99 9.49 8.66
CA GLU A 118 -11.80 8.91 7.61
C GLU A 118 -11.28 7.51 7.22
N THR A 119 -12.12 6.76 6.52
CA THR A 119 -11.76 5.50 5.85
C THR A 119 -11.95 5.65 4.35
N LEU A 120 -11.25 4.82 3.57
CA LEU A 120 -11.33 4.84 2.10
C LEU A 120 -12.65 4.24 1.57
N GLN A 121 -13.35 3.47 2.38
CA GLN A 121 -14.64 2.83 2.05
C GLN A 121 -14.56 1.91 0.81
N LEU A 122 -13.43 1.22 0.65
CA LEU A 122 -13.18 0.33 -0.48
C LEU A 122 -13.53 -1.13 -0.19
N MET A 123 -13.69 -1.49 1.08
CA MET A 123 -14.12 -2.82 1.52
C MET A 123 -15.44 -2.71 2.28
N ASP A 124 -16.40 -3.53 1.94
CA ASP A 124 -17.71 -3.60 2.64
C ASP A 124 -17.60 -4.39 3.97
N ILE A 125 -16.74 -3.90 4.85
CA ILE A 125 -16.52 -4.40 6.20
C ILE A 125 -16.61 -3.26 7.21
N GLU A 126 -17.00 -3.61 8.43
CA GLU A 126 -16.90 -2.74 9.59
C GLU A 126 -15.85 -3.27 10.55
N VAL A 127 -15.02 -2.39 11.07
CA VAL A 127 -13.91 -2.74 11.97
C VAL A 127 -14.12 -2.07 13.32
N ALA A 128 -14.16 -2.86 14.40
CA ALA A 128 -14.10 -2.34 15.76
C ALA A 128 -12.64 -2.24 16.20
N ARG A 129 -12.11 -1.00 16.24
CA ARG A 129 -10.72 -0.77 16.66
C ARG A 129 -10.56 -1.11 18.15
N ASN A 130 -9.47 -1.79 18.48
CA ASN A 130 -9.13 -2.18 19.85
C ASN A 130 -10.23 -3.00 20.57
N ALA A 131 -11.04 -3.77 19.82
CA ALA A 131 -12.14 -4.56 20.36
C ALA A 131 -11.69 -5.60 21.40
N TYR A 132 -10.47 -6.12 21.26
CA TYR A 132 -9.87 -7.13 22.12
C TYR A 132 -8.82 -6.56 23.10
N GLY A 133 -8.81 -5.25 23.31
CA GLY A 133 -7.91 -4.60 24.24
C GLY A 133 -6.58 -4.15 23.62
N ARG A 134 -5.53 -4.17 24.45
CA ARG A 134 -4.19 -3.77 24.05
C ARG A 134 -3.47 -4.89 23.31
N GLN A 135 -2.41 -4.58 22.57
CA GLN A 135 -1.61 -5.58 21.87
C GLN A 135 -1.05 -6.68 22.80
N ASN A 136 -0.78 -6.36 24.06
CA ASN A 136 -0.32 -7.32 25.06
C ASN A 136 -1.41 -8.34 25.45
N ASP A 137 -2.67 -8.06 25.13
CA ASP A 137 -3.83 -8.93 25.40
C ASP A 137 -4.20 -9.76 24.15
N SER A 138 -3.32 -9.80 23.15
CA SER A 138 -3.55 -10.55 21.90
C SER A 138 -3.60 -12.05 22.15
N PHE A 139 -4.40 -12.75 21.35
CA PHE A 139 -4.55 -14.20 21.40
C PHE A 139 -4.64 -14.76 19.98
N GLU A 140 -4.37 -16.05 19.84
CA GLU A 140 -4.56 -16.78 18.60
C GLU A 140 -5.79 -17.69 18.73
N THR A 141 -6.61 -17.74 17.69
CA THR A 141 -7.76 -18.63 17.60
C THR A 141 -8.05 -18.99 16.16
N GLN A 142 -8.66 -20.15 15.97
CA GLN A 142 -9.15 -20.53 14.64
C GLN A 142 -10.56 -19.98 14.46
N ILE A 143 -10.80 -19.35 13.33
CA ILE A 143 -12.11 -18.87 12.93
C ILE A 143 -12.54 -19.55 11.62
N SER A 144 -13.83 -19.84 11.50
CA SER A 144 -14.42 -20.29 10.25
C SER A 144 -14.95 -19.09 9.48
N THR A 145 -14.55 -18.98 8.24
CA THR A 145 -15.02 -17.91 7.35
C THR A 145 -15.63 -18.49 6.09
N THR A 146 -16.28 -17.65 5.29
CA THR A 146 -16.84 -18.05 3.99
C THR A 146 -15.75 -18.44 2.96
N VAL A 147 -14.49 -18.09 3.23
CA VAL A 147 -13.33 -18.42 2.38
C VAL A 147 -12.44 -19.53 2.97
N GLY A 148 -12.88 -20.15 4.07
CA GLY A 148 -12.17 -21.22 4.76
C GLY A 148 -11.81 -20.89 6.21
N ALA A 149 -11.09 -21.81 6.87
CA ALA A 149 -10.55 -21.57 8.20
C ALA A 149 -9.26 -20.76 8.10
N VAL A 150 -9.08 -19.82 9.01
CA VAL A 150 -7.91 -18.95 9.13
C VAL A 150 -7.36 -19.02 10.55
#